data_0aa8d408ef98746613d491bfe96cd318
#
_entry.id   0aa8d408ef98746613d491bfe96cd318
#
_cell.length_a   1.000
_cell.length_b   1.000
_cell.length_c   1.000
_cell.angle_alpha   90.00
_cell.angle_beta   90.00
_cell.angle_gamma   90.00
#
_symmetry.space_group_name_H-M   'P 1'
#
loop_
_entity.id
_entity.type
_entity.pdbx_description
1 polymer ?
#
loop_
_entity_poly.entity_id
_entity_poly.type
_entity_poly.pdbx_seq_one_letter_code
_entity_poly.pdbx_strand_id
1 'polypeptide(L)'
;MFTFFKIFSIIIIEDEKLKRIGNLWDKIISYDNLYLAYKKAREGRGHLESVKRFEQNIEGNLKQLQQSLINKTFSTSRYNTRIIYEPKKRVIYILPFFPDRILQHALMNIIAPIFHARFIKDTYACIPERGLHAGLVRANSYTQKNDYCLKMDVKKFYPSIHHETLYKIIERKIKDENVLWLINNIIHSFEGR
;
A
#
# COMPACT_ATOMS: atom_id res chain seq x y z
N MET A 1 5.19 4.18 -2.10
CA MET A 1 4.96 3.07 -3.05
C MET A 1 5.21 1.69 -2.44
N PHE A 2 6.27 1.48 -1.66
CA PHE A 2 6.56 0.17 -1.06
C PHE A 2 5.43 -0.42 -0.21
N THR A 3 4.66 0.39 0.50
CA THR A 3 3.60 -0.12 1.38
C THR A 3 2.34 -0.51 0.60
N PHE A 4 1.95 0.28 -0.39
CA PHE A 4 0.75 0.03 -1.19
C PHE A 4 0.86 -1.26 -2.03
N PHE A 5 1.96 -1.42 -2.79
CA PHE A 5 2.16 -2.61 -3.62
C PHE A 5 2.51 -3.88 -2.84
N LYS A 6 3.13 -3.78 -1.65
CA LYS A 6 3.47 -4.96 -0.85
C LYS A 6 2.26 -5.77 -0.38
N ILE A 7 1.14 -5.13 -0.13
CA ILE A 7 -0.09 -5.82 0.34
C ILE A 7 -0.75 -6.59 -0.80
N PHE A 8 -0.63 -6.12 -2.04
CA PHE A 8 -1.23 -6.79 -3.19
C PHE A 8 -0.38 -7.93 -3.77
N SER A 9 0.83 -8.14 -3.24
CA SER A 9 1.74 -9.18 -3.75
C SER A 9 1.35 -10.62 -3.39
N ILE A 10 0.32 -10.82 -2.56
CA ILE A 10 -0.03 -12.15 -2.04
C ILE A 10 -1.55 -12.33 -2.12
N ILE A 11 -2.15 -12.03 -3.28
CA ILE A 11 -3.57 -12.27 -3.47
C ILE A 11 -3.75 -13.59 -4.22
N ILE A 12 -3.68 -14.71 -3.51
CA ILE A 12 -4.40 -15.92 -3.91
C ILE A 12 -5.76 -15.81 -3.21
N ILE A 13 -6.76 -15.35 -3.94
CA ILE A 13 -8.12 -15.25 -3.44
C ILE A 13 -8.81 -16.54 -3.85
N GLU A 14 -9.18 -17.36 -2.89
CA GLU A 14 -10.26 -18.32 -3.08
C GLU A 14 -11.53 -17.56 -3.49
N ASP A 15 -12.09 -17.91 -4.61
CA ASP A 15 -13.17 -17.19 -5.30
C ASP A 15 -14.53 -17.55 -4.69
N GLU A 16 -14.68 -17.35 -3.38
CA GLU A 16 -16.02 -17.34 -2.81
C GLU A 16 -16.75 -16.05 -3.20
N LYS A 17 -18.06 -16.13 -3.48
CA LYS A 17 -18.99 -15.01 -3.74
C LYS A 17 -19.05 -14.06 -2.54
N LEU A 18 -17.97 -13.35 -2.28
CA LEU A 18 -17.83 -12.44 -1.14
C LEU A 18 -18.47 -11.10 -1.46
N LYS A 19 -19.35 -10.66 -0.54
CA LYS A 19 -19.99 -9.35 -0.61
C LYS A 19 -18.95 -8.23 -0.74
N ARG A 20 -19.06 -7.41 -1.79
CA ARG A 20 -18.20 -6.22 -1.99
C ARG A 20 -18.45 -5.21 -0.87
N ILE A 21 -17.39 -4.55 -0.42
CA ILE A 21 -17.41 -3.58 0.68
C ILE A 21 -17.48 -2.16 0.13
N GLY A 22 -18.35 -1.35 0.69
CA GLY A 22 -18.53 0.07 0.37
C GLY A 22 -18.54 0.95 1.62
N ASN A 23 -18.90 2.22 1.44
CA ASN A 23 -18.94 3.23 2.50
C ASN A 23 -17.57 3.41 3.18
N LEU A 24 -16.51 3.42 2.37
CA LEU A 24 -15.13 3.55 2.82
C LEU A 24 -14.60 4.97 2.60
N TRP A 25 -15.15 5.69 1.62
CA TRP A 25 -14.66 6.99 1.18
C TRP A 25 -14.57 8.00 2.32
N ASP A 26 -15.66 8.22 3.05
CA ASP A 26 -15.72 9.20 4.13
C ASP A 26 -14.71 8.88 5.25
N LYS A 27 -14.47 7.59 5.49
CA LYS A 27 -13.45 7.14 6.45
C LYS A 27 -12.04 7.45 5.96
N ILE A 28 -11.77 7.28 4.66
CA ILE A 28 -10.45 7.53 4.07
C ILE A 28 -10.12 9.02 4.12
N ILE A 29 -11.08 9.89 3.74
CA ILE A 29 -10.87 11.32 3.65
C ILE A 29 -11.09 12.06 4.98
N SER A 30 -11.55 11.38 6.04
CA SER A 30 -11.75 12.03 7.34
C SER A 30 -10.44 12.66 7.84
N TYR A 31 -10.58 13.84 8.48
CA TYR A 31 -9.42 14.54 9.05
C TYR A 31 -8.62 13.65 10.02
N ASP A 32 -9.32 12.91 10.88
CA ASP A 32 -8.70 12.02 11.86
C ASP A 32 -7.86 10.94 11.20
N ASN A 33 -8.36 10.34 10.11
CA ASN A 33 -7.59 9.34 9.36
C ASN A 33 -6.41 9.96 8.61
N LEU A 34 -6.58 11.15 8.03
CA LEU A 34 -5.48 11.87 7.38
C LEU A 34 -4.39 12.25 8.39
N TYR A 35 -4.79 12.68 9.59
CA TYR A 35 -3.85 12.98 10.67
C TYR A 35 -3.13 11.72 11.20
N LEU A 36 -3.87 10.61 11.36
CA LEU A 36 -3.26 9.31 11.69
C LEU A 36 -2.28 8.86 10.61
N ALA A 37 -2.65 9.04 9.35
CA ALA A 37 -1.78 8.73 8.21
C ALA A 37 -0.50 9.56 8.19
N TYR A 38 -0.60 10.87 8.51
CA TYR A 38 0.57 11.72 8.70
C TYR A 38 1.49 11.17 9.79
N LYS A 39 0.96 10.83 10.98
CA LYS A 39 1.75 10.26 12.08
C LYS A 39 2.52 9.02 11.62
N LYS A 40 1.85 8.07 10.96
CA LYS A 40 2.49 6.87 10.41
C LYS A 40 3.52 7.18 9.32
N ALA A 41 3.22 8.12 8.43
CA ALA A 41 4.15 8.53 7.37
C ALA A 41 5.43 9.19 7.92
N ARG A 42 5.31 9.87 9.07
CA ARG A 42 6.38 10.56 9.78
C ARG A 42 7.36 9.62 10.49
N GLU A 43 6.92 8.45 10.90
CA GLU A 43 7.74 7.50 11.67
C GLU A 43 9.11 7.28 11.03
N GLY A 44 10.18 7.50 11.81
CA GLY A 44 11.57 7.42 11.36
C GLY A 44 12.01 8.51 10.36
N ARG A 45 11.16 9.53 10.05
CA ARG A 45 11.41 10.55 9.02
C ARG A 45 11.33 11.99 9.49
N GLY A 46 11.06 12.25 10.77
CA GLY A 46 10.91 13.60 11.30
C GLY A 46 12.14 14.52 11.09
N HIS A 47 13.31 13.95 10.83
CA HIS A 47 14.53 14.68 10.51
C HIS A 47 14.57 15.23 9.08
N LEU A 48 13.72 14.72 8.17
CA LEU A 48 13.72 15.12 6.77
C LEU A 48 13.11 16.50 6.58
N GLU A 49 13.72 17.31 5.73
CA GLU A 49 13.28 18.69 5.46
C GLU A 49 11.87 18.77 4.87
N SER A 50 11.49 17.80 4.05
CA SER A 50 10.13 17.70 3.51
C SER A 50 9.07 17.46 4.59
N VAL A 51 9.43 16.78 5.67
CA VAL A 51 8.54 16.56 6.82
C VAL A 51 8.43 17.82 7.66
N LYS A 52 9.58 18.46 8.00
CA LYS A 52 9.60 19.72 8.75
C LYS A 52 8.80 20.82 8.05
N ARG A 53 8.94 20.94 6.71
CA ARG A 53 8.16 21.90 5.91
C ARG A 53 6.65 21.62 6.01
N PHE A 54 6.25 20.38 5.93
CA PHE A 54 4.84 20.01 6.11
C PHE A 54 4.34 20.35 7.52
N GLU A 55 5.16 20.14 8.55
CA GLU A 55 4.84 20.40 9.95
C GLU A 55 4.66 21.88 10.30
N GLN A 56 5.10 22.80 9.45
CA GLN A 56 4.85 24.23 9.63
C GLN A 56 3.36 24.60 9.56
N ASN A 57 2.55 23.82 8.82
CA ASN A 57 1.10 24.01 8.75
C ASN A 57 0.38 22.68 8.52
N ILE A 58 0.39 21.80 9.52
CA ILE A 58 -0.21 20.46 9.44
C ILE A 58 -1.69 20.57 9.10
N GLU A 59 -2.43 21.39 9.83
CA GLU A 59 -3.89 21.49 9.68
C GLU A 59 -4.26 22.01 8.28
N GLY A 60 -3.64 23.07 7.82
CA GLY A 60 -3.90 23.65 6.50
C GLY A 60 -3.58 22.66 5.38
N ASN A 61 -2.44 21.99 5.47
CA ASN A 61 -2.02 21.00 4.48
C ASN A 61 -2.98 19.80 4.44
N LEU A 62 -3.43 19.28 5.59
CA LEU A 62 -4.38 18.17 5.63
C LEU A 62 -5.76 18.59 5.11
N LYS A 63 -6.24 19.79 5.43
CA LYS A 63 -7.49 20.32 4.88
C LYS A 63 -7.41 20.52 3.36
N GLN A 64 -6.28 21.01 2.86
CA GLN A 64 -6.05 21.13 1.42
C GLN A 64 -6.09 19.77 0.72
N LEU A 65 -5.45 18.75 1.29
CA LEU A 65 -5.51 17.39 0.77
C LEU A 65 -6.95 16.87 0.79
N GLN A 66 -7.66 17.00 1.90
CA GLN A 66 -9.05 16.59 2.03
C GLN A 66 -9.93 17.23 0.96
N GLN A 67 -9.78 18.55 0.76
CA GLN A 67 -10.56 19.28 -0.24
C GLN A 67 -10.26 18.82 -1.67
N SER A 68 -8.99 18.51 -1.98
CA SER A 68 -8.61 17.98 -3.30
C SER A 68 -9.22 16.60 -3.57
N LEU A 69 -9.39 15.79 -2.53
CA LEU A 69 -10.04 14.48 -2.62
C LEU A 69 -11.56 14.62 -2.80
N ILE A 70 -12.20 15.51 -2.06
CA ILE A 70 -13.63 15.81 -2.18
C ILE A 70 -13.94 16.29 -3.59
N ASN A 71 -13.14 17.21 -4.12
CA ASN A 71 -13.31 17.79 -5.45
C ASN A 71 -12.82 16.87 -6.59
N LYS A 72 -12.24 15.72 -6.27
CA LYS A 72 -11.61 14.79 -7.24
C LYS A 72 -10.53 15.44 -8.11
N THR A 73 -9.85 16.45 -7.59
CA THR A 73 -8.74 17.15 -8.27
C THR A 73 -7.38 16.58 -7.92
N PHE A 74 -7.32 15.60 -6.99
CA PHE A 74 -6.06 14.95 -6.65
C PHE A 74 -5.49 14.19 -7.86
N SER A 75 -4.20 14.39 -8.09
CA SER A 75 -3.38 13.62 -9.03
C SER A 75 -2.09 13.23 -8.35
N THR A 76 -1.65 12.00 -8.55
CA THR A 76 -0.37 11.52 -7.99
C THR A 76 0.79 12.35 -8.54
N SER A 77 1.68 12.78 -7.67
CA SER A 77 2.84 13.59 -8.03
C SER A 77 3.83 12.81 -8.93
N ARG A 78 4.67 13.55 -9.63
CA ARG A 78 5.75 12.96 -10.42
C ARG A 78 6.73 12.19 -9.53
N TYR A 79 7.11 11.00 -9.97
CA TYR A 79 8.11 10.18 -9.30
C TYR A 79 9.52 10.75 -9.49
N ASN A 80 10.26 10.84 -8.39
CA ASN A 80 11.70 10.98 -8.42
C ASN A 80 12.35 9.59 -8.42
N THR A 81 13.49 9.44 -9.09
CA THR A 81 14.23 8.19 -9.15
C THR A 81 15.55 8.30 -8.39
N ARG A 82 15.91 7.24 -7.66
CA ARG A 82 17.21 7.09 -7.02
C ARG A 82 17.74 5.68 -7.28
N ILE A 83 19.02 5.60 -7.60
CA ILE A 83 19.70 4.30 -7.75
C ILE A 83 20.33 3.95 -6.41
N ILE A 84 20.08 2.75 -5.93
CA ILE A 84 20.79 2.12 -4.80
C ILE A 84 21.59 0.93 -5.32
N TYR A 85 22.76 0.66 -4.71
CA TYR A 85 23.67 -0.38 -5.15
C TYR A 85 23.73 -1.59 -4.21
N GLU A 86 23.20 -1.48 -3.01
CA GLU A 86 23.23 -2.54 -1.99
C GLU A 86 21.87 -3.18 -1.75
N PRO A 87 21.82 -4.52 -1.69
CA PRO A 87 22.83 -5.53 -2.04
C PRO A 87 22.97 -5.73 -3.55
N LYS A 88 22.12 -5.11 -4.36
CA LYS A 88 22.12 -5.13 -5.84
C LYS A 88 21.67 -3.77 -6.36
N LYS A 89 22.17 -3.39 -7.54
CA LYS A 89 21.71 -2.18 -8.24
C LYS A 89 20.20 -2.21 -8.46
N ARG A 90 19.50 -1.22 -7.90
CA ARG A 90 18.04 -1.06 -8.03
C ARG A 90 17.69 0.39 -8.25
N VAL A 91 16.72 0.64 -9.12
CA VAL A 91 16.08 1.94 -9.27
C VAL A 91 14.92 2.01 -8.27
N ILE A 92 14.92 3.02 -7.41
CA ILE A 92 13.82 3.28 -6.47
C ILE A 92 13.06 4.49 -6.98
N TYR A 93 11.74 4.36 -7.01
CA TYR A 93 10.80 5.42 -7.35
C TYR A 93 10.26 6.02 -6.06
N ILE A 94 10.40 7.32 -5.92
CA ILE A 94 10.11 8.06 -4.69
C ILE A 94 9.03 9.09 -4.97
N LEU A 95 7.95 9.02 -4.22
CA LEU A 95 6.93 10.06 -4.17
C LEU A 95 7.21 11.04 -3.02
N PRO A 96 6.75 12.29 -3.13
CA PRO A 96 6.85 13.28 -2.07
C PRO A 96 6.24 12.80 -0.75
N PHE A 97 6.68 13.39 0.35
CA PHE A 97 6.06 13.15 1.65
C PHE A 97 4.59 13.59 1.66
N PHE A 98 4.36 14.81 1.17
CA PHE A 98 3.03 15.38 0.97
C PHE A 98 2.84 15.75 -0.51
N PRO A 99 1.68 15.46 -1.09
CA PRO A 99 0.50 14.83 -0.51
C PRO A 99 0.52 13.30 -0.54
N ASP A 100 1.33 12.68 -1.40
CA ASP A 100 1.20 11.29 -1.84
C ASP A 100 1.39 10.27 -0.73
N ARG A 101 2.48 10.38 0.04
CA ARG A 101 2.76 9.39 1.08
C ARG A 101 1.69 9.39 2.16
N ILE A 102 1.23 10.59 2.58
CA ILE A 102 0.16 10.71 3.58
C ILE A 102 -1.12 10.07 3.04
N LEU A 103 -1.49 10.39 1.80
CA LEU A 103 -2.70 9.81 1.19
C LEU A 103 -2.62 8.28 1.07
N GLN A 104 -1.46 7.75 0.65
CA GLN A 104 -1.28 6.29 0.58
C GLN A 104 -1.44 5.63 1.95
N HIS A 105 -0.93 6.23 3.03
CA HIS A 105 -1.17 5.73 4.38
C HIS A 105 -2.65 5.84 4.79
N ALA A 106 -3.33 6.94 4.45
CA ALA A 106 -4.75 7.11 4.74
C ALA A 106 -5.62 6.05 4.04
N LEU A 107 -5.35 5.79 2.78
CA LEU A 107 -6.00 4.72 2.02
C LEU A 107 -5.74 3.36 2.68
N MET A 108 -4.46 3.05 2.97
CA MET A 108 -4.07 1.76 3.55
C MET A 108 -4.59 1.53 4.96
N ASN A 109 -4.76 2.57 5.79
CA ASN A 109 -5.37 2.43 7.10
C ASN A 109 -6.76 1.77 7.03
N ILE A 110 -7.51 2.05 5.97
CA ILE A 110 -8.90 1.60 5.80
C ILE A 110 -8.99 0.32 4.98
N ILE A 111 -8.20 0.19 3.88
CA ILE A 111 -8.35 -0.96 2.99
C ILE A 111 -7.47 -2.15 3.40
N ALA A 112 -6.32 -1.96 4.05
CA ALA A 112 -5.42 -3.05 4.41
C ALA A 112 -6.09 -4.12 5.28
N PRO A 113 -6.87 -3.79 6.32
CA PRO A 113 -7.56 -4.80 7.13
C PRO A 113 -8.50 -5.69 6.32
N ILE A 114 -9.15 -5.11 5.29
CA ILE A 114 -10.08 -5.84 4.40
C ILE A 114 -9.35 -6.95 3.65
N PHE A 115 -8.13 -6.66 3.16
CA PHE A 115 -7.32 -7.63 2.45
C PHE A 115 -6.59 -8.59 3.38
N HIS A 116 -6.08 -8.11 4.52
CA HIS A 116 -5.40 -8.96 5.51
C HIS A 116 -6.30 -10.09 6.02
N ALA A 117 -7.59 -9.83 6.21
CA ALA A 117 -8.56 -10.82 6.64
C ALA A 117 -8.80 -11.95 5.60
N ARG A 118 -8.29 -11.77 4.37
CA ARG A 118 -8.50 -12.68 3.23
C ARG A 118 -7.24 -13.37 2.75
N PHE A 119 -6.10 -13.00 3.30
CA PHE A 119 -4.85 -13.67 2.98
C PHE A 119 -4.82 -15.06 3.60
N ILE A 120 -4.16 -15.98 2.93
CA ILE A 120 -3.92 -17.33 3.46
C ILE A 120 -3.19 -17.22 4.82
N LYS A 121 -3.44 -18.20 5.69
CA LYS A 121 -2.88 -18.19 7.06
C LYS A 121 -1.36 -18.06 7.08
N ASP A 122 -0.69 -18.66 6.11
CA ASP A 122 0.76 -18.68 6.00
C ASP A 122 1.35 -17.49 5.20
N THR A 123 0.71 -16.31 5.33
CA THR A 123 1.22 -15.04 4.81
C THR A 123 1.95 -14.28 5.92
N TYR A 124 3.23 -13.96 5.73
CA TYR A 124 4.10 -13.39 6.76
C TYR A 124 4.70 -12.03 6.41
N ALA A 125 4.48 -11.54 5.19
CA ALA A 125 5.01 -10.26 4.74
C ALA A 125 4.03 -9.11 4.97
N CYS A 126 4.47 -8.07 5.71
CA CYS A 126 3.72 -6.82 5.92
C CYS A 126 2.35 -6.97 6.60
N ILE A 127 2.14 -8.02 7.36
CA ILE A 127 0.95 -8.22 8.19
C ILE A 127 1.35 -7.99 9.65
N PRO A 128 0.61 -7.17 10.41
CA PRO A 128 0.83 -7.03 11.83
C PRO A 128 0.85 -8.40 12.52
N GLU A 129 1.73 -8.57 13.52
CA GLU A 129 1.89 -9.79 14.32
C GLU A 129 2.35 -11.03 13.56
N ARG A 130 2.52 -10.96 12.23
CA ARG A 130 3.03 -12.02 11.37
C ARG A 130 4.34 -11.59 10.72
N GLY A 131 5.42 -11.61 11.47
CA GLY A 131 6.75 -11.24 10.99
C GLY A 131 7.61 -12.43 10.60
N LEU A 132 8.89 -12.15 10.29
CA LEU A 132 9.88 -13.15 9.92
C LEU A 132 9.99 -14.31 10.92
N HIS A 133 9.96 -14.03 12.22
CA HIS A 133 10.05 -15.07 13.26
C HIS A 133 8.88 -16.03 13.20
N ALA A 134 7.64 -15.54 13.08
CA ALA A 134 6.46 -16.39 12.94
C ALA A 134 6.56 -17.26 11.68
N GLY A 135 7.04 -16.68 10.57
CA GLY A 135 7.27 -17.41 9.33
C GLY A 135 8.33 -18.51 9.47
N LEU A 136 9.44 -18.23 10.16
CA LEU A 136 10.50 -19.23 10.41
C LEU A 136 10.02 -20.39 11.28
N VAL A 137 9.30 -20.10 12.37
CA VAL A 137 8.72 -21.14 13.23
C VAL A 137 7.78 -22.03 12.42
N ARG A 138 6.94 -21.44 11.59
CA ARG A 138 6.00 -22.19 10.74
C ARG A 138 6.72 -23.01 9.68
N ALA A 139 7.70 -22.43 8.99
CA ALA A 139 8.52 -23.13 8.00
C ALA A 139 9.24 -24.33 8.62
N ASN A 140 9.84 -24.16 9.82
CA ASN A 140 10.49 -25.26 10.54
C ASN A 140 9.50 -26.40 10.87
N SER A 141 8.27 -26.05 11.28
CA SER A 141 7.24 -27.08 11.53
C SER A 141 6.85 -27.87 10.26
N TYR A 142 6.93 -27.26 9.09
CA TYR A 142 6.69 -27.97 7.82
C TYR A 142 7.89 -28.83 7.40
N THR A 143 9.13 -28.33 7.55
CA THR A 143 10.35 -29.09 7.18
C THR A 143 10.52 -30.36 8.01
N GLN A 144 10.03 -30.38 9.24
CA GLN A 144 10.03 -31.59 10.08
C GLN A 144 9.03 -32.67 9.63
N LYS A 145 8.09 -32.33 8.74
CA LYS A 145 7.01 -33.22 8.32
C LYS A 145 7.09 -33.61 6.83
N ASN A 146 7.98 -32.99 6.08
CA ASN A 146 8.07 -33.16 4.64
C ASN A 146 9.54 -33.32 4.22
N ASP A 147 9.80 -34.23 3.28
CA ASP A 147 11.14 -34.55 2.78
C ASP A 147 11.59 -33.54 1.71
N TYR A 148 10.67 -32.82 1.09
CA TYR A 148 10.96 -31.90 -0.02
C TYR A 148 10.47 -30.50 0.26
N CYS A 149 11.22 -29.51 -0.22
CA CYS A 149 10.85 -28.09 -0.16
C CYS A 149 11.03 -27.45 -1.54
N LEU A 150 9.96 -26.82 -2.04
CA LEU A 150 10.00 -26.01 -3.26
C LEU A 150 10.13 -24.53 -2.89
N LYS A 151 11.22 -23.89 -3.33
CA LYS A 151 11.42 -22.44 -3.19
C LYS A 151 11.20 -21.76 -4.53
N MET A 152 10.24 -20.83 -4.56
CA MET A 152 9.92 -20.02 -5.76
C MET A 152 10.06 -18.53 -5.45
N ASP A 153 10.41 -17.73 -6.45
CA ASP A 153 10.45 -16.28 -6.38
C ASP A 153 10.00 -15.66 -7.71
N VAL A 154 9.32 -14.53 -7.64
CA VAL A 154 8.85 -13.83 -8.85
C VAL A 154 9.89 -12.83 -9.30
N LYS A 155 10.48 -13.07 -10.47
CA LYS A 155 11.48 -12.16 -11.06
C LYS A 155 10.84 -10.80 -11.36
N LYS A 156 11.50 -9.74 -10.90
CA LYS A 156 11.07 -8.35 -11.11
C LYS A 156 9.59 -8.11 -10.73
N PHE A 157 9.15 -8.65 -9.60
CA PHE A 157 7.74 -8.64 -9.18
C PHE A 157 7.04 -7.30 -9.44
N TYR A 158 7.53 -6.18 -8.86
CA TYR A 158 6.86 -4.88 -9.00
C TYR A 158 6.75 -4.37 -10.45
N PRO A 159 7.81 -4.42 -11.29
CA PRO A 159 7.70 -4.03 -12.69
C PRO A 159 6.82 -4.96 -13.53
N SER A 160 6.57 -6.19 -13.07
CA SER A 160 5.78 -7.18 -13.81
C SER A 160 4.28 -7.15 -13.46
N ILE A 161 3.86 -6.31 -12.50
CA ILE A 161 2.45 -6.21 -12.12
C ILE A 161 1.67 -5.59 -13.28
N HIS A 162 0.68 -6.34 -13.79
CA HIS A 162 -0.26 -5.83 -14.76
C HIS A 162 -1.33 -4.98 -14.07
N HIS A 163 -1.35 -3.68 -14.34
CA HIS A 163 -2.17 -2.68 -13.63
C HIS A 163 -3.66 -2.98 -13.73
N GLU A 164 -4.16 -3.31 -14.92
CA GLU A 164 -5.56 -3.68 -15.12
C GLU A 164 -5.99 -4.90 -14.33
N THR A 165 -5.13 -5.92 -14.28
CA THR A 165 -5.40 -7.13 -13.50
C THR A 165 -5.46 -6.82 -12.01
N LEU A 166 -4.51 -6.01 -11.51
CA LEU A 166 -4.50 -5.55 -10.13
C LEU A 166 -5.77 -4.76 -9.78
N TYR A 167 -6.16 -3.83 -10.66
CA TYR A 167 -7.38 -3.05 -10.48
C TYR A 167 -8.62 -3.94 -10.40
N LYS A 168 -8.79 -4.88 -11.33
CA LYS A 168 -9.91 -5.84 -11.33
C LYS A 168 -9.98 -6.70 -10.07
N ILE A 169 -8.83 -7.12 -9.52
CA ILE A 169 -8.78 -7.86 -8.25
C ILE A 169 -9.31 -6.99 -7.10
N ILE A 170 -8.93 -5.73 -7.06
CA ILE A 170 -9.39 -4.79 -6.02
C ILE A 170 -10.89 -4.50 -6.18
N GLU A 171 -11.35 -4.25 -7.39
CA GLU A 171 -12.74 -3.98 -7.71
C GLU A 171 -13.68 -5.13 -7.31
N ARG A 172 -13.23 -6.38 -7.40
CA ARG A 172 -14.00 -7.54 -6.90
C ARG A 172 -14.31 -7.48 -5.40
N LYS A 173 -13.57 -6.69 -4.62
CA LYS A 173 -13.70 -6.59 -3.16
C LYS A 173 -14.25 -5.25 -2.68
N ILE A 174 -13.97 -4.18 -3.40
CA ILE A 174 -14.41 -2.81 -3.10
C ILE A 174 -15.44 -2.38 -4.13
N LYS A 175 -16.59 -1.87 -3.65
CA LYS A 175 -17.64 -1.33 -4.52
C LYS A 175 -17.74 0.20 -4.50
N ASP A 176 -16.98 0.86 -3.63
CA ASP A 176 -16.99 2.31 -3.43
C ASP A 176 -16.29 2.99 -4.61
N GLU A 177 -17.05 3.66 -5.47
CA GLU A 177 -16.56 4.24 -6.72
C GLU A 177 -15.50 5.33 -6.49
N ASN A 178 -15.62 6.12 -5.41
CA ASN A 178 -14.65 7.14 -5.09
C ASN A 178 -13.32 6.53 -4.66
N VAL A 179 -13.37 5.42 -3.92
CA VAL A 179 -12.17 4.66 -3.54
C VAL A 179 -11.54 4.01 -4.78
N LEU A 180 -12.34 3.44 -5.67
CA LEU A 180 -11.87 2.86 -6.92
C LEU A 180 -11.24 3.91 -7.83
N TRP A 181 -11.83 5.11 -7.94
CA TRP A 181 -11.23 6.24 -8.64
C TRP A 181 -9.85 6.60 -8.08
N LEU A 182 -9.72 6.70 -6.76
CA LEU A 182 -8.43 7.02 -6.12
C LEU A 182 -7.39 5.92 -6.37
N ILE A 183 -7.78 4.66 -6.24
CA ILE A 183 -6.90 3.51 -6.48
C ILE A 183 -6.44 3.49 -7.94
N ASN A 184 -7.35 3.74 -8.88
CA ASN A 184 -7.04 3.83 -10.31
C ASN A 184 -6.02 4.93 -10.59
N ASN A 185 -6.20 6.12 -10.02
CA ASN A 185 -5.26 7.23 -10.12
C ASN A 185 -3.86 6.83 -9.63
N ILE A 186 -3.77 6.14 -8.48
CA ILE A 186 -2.50 5.70 -7.92
C ILE A 186 -1.84 4.60 -8.76
N ILE A 187 -2.59 3.60 -9.22
CA ILE A 187 -2.06 2.46 -9.99
C ILE A 187 -1.52 2.96 -11.34
N HIS A 188 -2.28 3.79 -12.06
CA HIS A 188 -1.91 4.26 -13.39
C HIS A 188 -0.99 5.50 -13.39
N SER A 189 -0.66 6.05 -12.21
CA SER A 189 0.31 7.15 -12.10
C SER A 189 1.73 6.73 -12.47
N PHE A 190 2.01 5.45 -12.49
CA PHE A 190 3.30 4.87 -12.84
C PHE A 190 3.17 4.08 -14.15
N GLU A 191 3.52 4.69 -15.25
CA GLU A 191 3.75 3.99 -16.51
C GLU A 191 5.11 3.29 -16.42
N GLY A 192 5.09 2.02 -16.00
CA GLY A 192 6.24 1.14 -16.06
C GLY A 192 6.58 0.89 -17.54
N ARG A 193 7.76 1.37 -17.98
CA ARG A 193 8.38 0.98 -19.24
C ARG A 193 8.99 -0.41 -19.14
#